data_039099207811fa3159670e3048b4d2d6
#
_entry.id   039099207811fa3159670e3048b4d2d6
#
_cell.length_a   1.000
_cell.length_b   1.000
_cell.length_c   1.000
_cell.angle_alpha   90.00
_cell.angle_beta   90.00
_cell.angle_gamma   90.00
#
_symmetry.space_group_name_H-M   'P 1'
#
loop_
_entity.id
_entity.type
_entity.pdbx_description
1 polymer ?
#
loop_
_entity_poly.entity_id
_entity_poly.type
_entity_poly.pdbx_seq_one_letter_code
_entity_poly.pdbx_strand_id
1 'polypeptide(L)'
;MAEFDLIVIGSGPGGYVAAIRASQLGLKVAIVERESLGGICLNWGCIPTKALLKSGEKYESLSHLKDYGLSADKVGFDFDAIIQRSRGVAATMNKGVAFLMKKNKIEVIEGTAKLEKGAAAPKVVIALKAGGSRTVEAKTVMLAVGARAKAIPQIGLEADGDRIWAYREAMAPKTMPASIVVIGSGAIGIEFGSFYRALGAEVTVVEALDRILPVEDEEVSKAARRSFEKRGMTFRVGCKVTKVSKGGKGVQVAIEAGGKAETLEAEVCISAVGITANTDGIGLEALGVNMDRGHITIDGHCQTNVKGLYAIGDCAGAPWLAHKASHEGIHAAEHIAGYKTPNVHSPIAGCTYAQPQIASVGITEQGAREAKRDVKIGRFPFKVNGKAVAAGDTDGFVKVIFDAKTGALIGAHLIGAEVTEMIQGFITAIAMEATEEDIHGIVYPHPTMSEAMHEAALDAYGRVLHI
;
A
#
# COMPACT_ATOMS: atom_id res chain seq x y z
N MET A 1 -18.53 33.83 12.69
CA MET A 1 -18.03 33.55 11.34
C MET A 1 -17.07 32.38 11.42
N ALA A 2 -17.09 31.46 10.48
CA ALA A 2 -16.16 30.33 10.45
C ALA A 2 -14.70 30.83 10.45
N GLU A 3 -13.84 30.20 11.25
CA GLU A 3 -12.43 30.59 11.39
C GLU A 3 -11.60 30.18 10.17
N PHE A 4 -11.99 29.06 9.52
CA PHE A 4 -11.36 28.48 8.33
C PHE A 4 -12.38 28.18 7.23
N ASP A 5 -11.91 28.09 5.99
CA ASP A 5 -12.72 27.57 4.88
C ASP A 5 -12.74 26.03 4.93
N LEU A 6 -11.59 25.40 5.24
CA LEU A 6 -11.43 23.97 5.37
C LEU A 6 -10.61 23.58 6.60
N ILE A 7 -11.10 22.61 7.37
CA ILE A 7 -10.30 21.88 8.36
C ILE A 7 -10.14 20.44 7.88
N VAL A 8 -8.88 19.97 7.79
CA VAL A 8 -8.53 18.59 7.51
C VAL A 8 -8.16 17.88 8.80
N ILE A 9 -8.76 16.73 9.08
CA ILE A 9 -8.48 15.90 10.27
C ILE A 9 -7.65 14.69 9.85
N GLY A 10 -6.38 14.68 10.25
CA GLY A 10 -5.37 13.71 9.85
C GLY A 10 -4.46 14.22 8.74
N SER A 11 -3.16 14.04 8.91
CA SER A 11 -2.12 14.54 8.00
C SER A 11 -1.41 13.44 7.21
N GLY A 12 -2.06 12.29 7.02
CA GLY A 12 -1.59 11.25 6.08
C GLY A 12 -1.52 11.76 4.63
N PRO A 13 -1.11 10.93 3.66
CA PRO A 13 -0.94 11.34 2.26
C PRO A 13 -2.15 12.08 1.68
N GLY A 14 -3.36 11.62 1.92
CA GLY A 14 -4.56 12.33 1.49
C GLY A 14 -4.72 13.69 2.18
N GLY A 15 -4.54 13.73 3.50
CA GLY A 15 -4.80 14.92 4.30
C GLY A 15 -3.86 16.09 4.02
N TYR A 16 -2.52 15.84 4.04
CA TYR A 16 -1.58 16.92 3.78
C TYR A 16 -1.63 17.40 2.33
N VAL A 17 -1.89 16.50 1.36
CA VAL A 17 -2.04 16.86 -0.06
C VAL A 17 -3.31 17.70 -0.27
N ALA A 18 -4.45 17.29 0.32
CA ALA A 18 -5.69 18.05 0.27
C ALA A 18 -5.53 19.46 0.86
N ALA A 19 -4.88 19.56 2.04
CA ALA A 19 -4.63 20.83 2.71
C ALA A 19 -3.78 21.78 1.85
N ILE A 20 -2.70 21.26 1.23
CA ILE A 20 -1.85 22.03 0.32
C ILE A 20 -2.66 22.50 -0.91
N ARG A 21 -3.40 21.58 -1.55
CA ARG A 21 -4.17 21.93 -2.74
C ARG A 21 -5.23 22.97 -2.44
N ALA A 22 -5.99 22.82 -1.36
CA ALA A 22 -6.96 23.79 -0.92
C ALA A 22 -6.34 25.18 -0.66
N SER A 23 -5.18 25.21 0.01
CA SER A 23 -4.47 26.49 0.22
C SER A 23 -3.99 27.13 -1.09
N GLN A 24 -3.50 26.34 -2.07
CA GLN A 24 -3.13 26.84 -3.40
C GLN A 24 -4.32 27.42 -4.17
N LEU A 25 -5.53 26.95 -3.87
CA LEU A 25 -6.79 27.47 -4.44
C LEU A 25 -7.35 28.68 -3.67
N GLY A 26 -6.59 29.21 -2.70
CA GLY A 26 -6.92 30.43 -1.97
C GLY A 26 -7.78 30.21 -0.72
N LEU A 27 -8.04 28.96 -0.31
CA LEU A 27 -8.78 28.66 0.90
C LEU A 27 -7.92 28.85 2.15
N LYS A 28 -8.51 29.32 3.24
CA LYS A 28 -7.89 29.35 4.57
C LYS A 28 -8.03 27.99 5.23
N VAL A 29 -6.90 27.29 5.41
CA VAL A 29 -6.86 25.88 5.81
C VAL A 29 -6.17 25.68 7.16
N ALA A 30 -6.74 24.78 7.98
CA ALA A 30 -6.06 24.17 9.12
C ALA A 30 -6.02 22.65 8.96
N ILE A 31 -5.00 22.01 9.54
CA ILE A 31 -4.88 20.56 9.63
C ILE A 31 -4.69 20.13 11.08
N VAL A 32 -5.46 19.14 11.52
CA VAL A 32 -5.37 18.58 12.87
C VAL A 32 -4.63 17.26 12.81
N GLU A 33 -3.54 17.11 13.59
CA GLU A 33 -2.75 15.89 13.65
C GLU A 33 -2.51 15.45 15.10
N ARG A 34 -2.82 14.20 15.41
CA ARG A 34 -2.70 13.66 16.75
C ARG A 34 -1.32 13.11 17.09
N GLU A 35 -0.55 12.67 16.07
CA GLU A 35 0.72 11.95 16.29
C GLU A 35 1.88 12.61 15.56
N SER A 36 1.93 12.46 14.24
CA SER A 36 3.06 12.91 13.41
C SER A 36 2.60 13.27 12.02
N LEU A 37 3.05 14.41 11.50
CA LEU A 37 2.79 14.83 10.14
C LEU A 37 3.24 13.77 9.12
N GLY A 38 2.42 13.56 8.07
CA GLY A 38 2.64 12.52 7.07
C GLY A 38 1.94 11.19 7.38
N GLY A 39 1.32 11.06 8.56
CA GLY A 39 0.53 9.90 8.96
C GLY A 39 1.33 8.58 8.97
N ILE A 40 0.62 7.44 8.89
CA ILE A 40 1.25 6.11 8.91
C ILE A 40 2.20 5.92 7.73
N CYS A 41 1.81 6.29 6.52
CA CYS A 41 2.59 6.01 5.31
C CYS A 41 4.03 6.55 5.40
N LEU A 42 4.23 7.80 5.85
CA LEU A 42 5.54 8.41 5.92
C LEU A 42 6.34 8.03 7.18
N ASN A 43 5.64 7.70 8.27
CA ASN A 43 6.28 7.46 9.56
C ASN A 43 6.39 5.97 9.91
N TRP A 44 5.40 5.14 9.56
CA TRP A 44 5.25 3.76 10.03
C TRP A 44 4.76 2.78 8.93
N GLY A 45 4.82 3.17 7.66
CA GLY A 45 4.29 2.38 6.55
C GLY A 45 5.16 2.44 5.32
N CYS A 46 4.61 2.99 4.24
CA CYS A 46 5.16 2.96 2.88
C CYS A 46 6.66 3.27 2.82
N ILE A 47 7.04 4.45 3.27
CA ILE A 47 8.41 4.96 3.05
C ILE A 47 9.45 4.23 3.91
N PRO A 48 9.29 4.11 5.23
CA PRO A 48 10.28 3.40 6.04
C PRO A 48 10.35 1.90 5.73
N THR A 49 9.27 1.25 5.31
CA THR A 49 9.29 -0.15 4.84
C THR A 49 10.16 -0.28 3.58
N LYS A 50 10.02 0.61 2.60
CA LYS A 50 10.84 0.60 1.39
C LYS A 50 12.32 0.84 1.71
N ALA A 51 12.62 1.64 2.75
CA ALA A 51 13.98 1.79 3.25
C ALA A 51 14.54 0.49 3.85
N LEU A 52 13.72 -0.27 4.59
CA LEU A 52 14.09 -1.60 5.10
C LEU A 52 14.31 -2.60 3.98
N LEU A 53 13.35 -2.72 3.05
CA LEU A 53 13.44 -3.61 1.88
C LEU A 53 14.68 -3.32 1.05
N LYS A 54 15.02 -2.05 0.83
CA LYS A 54 16.25 -1.68 0.09
C LYS A 54 17.53 -2.10 0.82
N SER A 55 17.54 -2.07 2.15
CA SER A 55 18.67 -2.59 2.93
C SER A 55 18.78 -4.11 2.82
N GLY A 56 17.66 -4.84 2.91
CA GLY A 56 17.61 -6.29 2.70
C GLY A 56 18.08 -6.69 1.30
N GLU A 57 17.58 -6.03 0.25
CA GLU A 57 18.00 -6.20 -1.15
C GLU A 57 19.51 -6.04 -1.32
N LYS A 58 20.08 -4.96 -0.75
CA LYS A 58 21.52 -4.72 -0.82
C LYS A 58 22.33 -5.80 -0.11
N TYR A 59 21.84 -6.28 1.03
CA TYR A 59 22.51 -7.36 1.75
C TYR A 59 22.43 -8.68 0.98
N GLU A 60 21.25 -9.03 0.46
CA GLU A 60 21.07 -10.25 -0.34
C GLU A 60 21.95 -10.24 -1.60
N SER A 61 22.11 -9.08 -2.25
CA SER A 61 22.96 -8.95 -3.45
C SER A 61 24.43 -9.27 -3.19
N LEU A 62 24.90 -9.18 -1.94
CA LEU A 62 26.27 -9.55 -1.58
C LEU A 62 26.53 -11.07 -1.67
N SER A 63 25.50 -11.90 -1.63
CA SER A 63 25.63 -13.36 -1.84
C SER A 63 25.85 -13.72 -3.31
N HIS A 64 25.56 -12.81 -4.24
CA HIS A 64 25.62 -12.97 -5.69
C HIS A 64 26.82 -12.24 -6.35
N LEU A 65 27.74 -11.69 -5.58
CA LEU A 65 28.87 -10.92 -6.10
C LEU A 65 29.69 -11.66 -7.16
N LYS A 66 29.84 -12.98 -7.02
CA LYS A 66 30.58 -13.83 -7.97
C LYS A 66 29.98 -13.81 -9.38
N ASP A 67 28.67 -13.66 -9.50
CA ASP A 67 27.97 -13.62 -10.80
C ASP A 67 28.37 -12.37 -11.58
N TYR A 68 28.85 -11.32 -10.89
CA TYR A 68 29.33 -10.06 -11.45
C TYR A 68 30.88 -9.96 -11.47
N GLY A 69 31.60 -11.06 -11.17
CA GLY A 69 33.07 -11.05 -11.08
C GLY A 69 33.62 -10.28 -9.87
N LEU A 70 32.78 -10.07 -8.85
CA LEU A 70 33.14 -9.34 -7.63
C LEU A 70 33.36 -10.29 -6.45
N SER A 71 34.11 -9.82 -5.46
CA SER A 71 34.31 -10.52 -4.19
C SER A 71 34.29 -9.53 -3.03
N ALA A 72 33.87 -9.99 -1.86
CA ALA A 72 33.95 -9.25 -0.62
C ALA A 72 34.34 -10.18 0.53
N ASP A 73 35.17 -9.71 1.45
CA ASP A 73 35.53 -10.39 2.68
C ASP A 73 34.63 -9.94 3.83
N LYS A 74 34.26 -10.86 4.74
CA LYS A 74 33.51 -10.59 5.96
C LYS A 74 32.18 -9.84 5.73
N VAL A 75 31.35 -10.36 4.84
CA VAL A 75 29.99 -9.84 4.60
C VAL A 75 29.13 -10.01 5.86
N GLY A 76 28.51 -8.92 6.31
CA GLY A 76 27.62 -8.90 7.48
C GLY A 76 26.71 -7.68 7.46
N PHE A 77 25.86 -7.55 8.46
CA PHE A 77 25.03 -6.36 8.64
C PHE A 77 24.97 -5.95 10.11
N ASP A 78 24.69 -4.68 10.33
CA ASP A 78 24.30 -4.11 11.62
C ASP A 78 22.80 -3.85 11.58
N PHE A 79 22.04 -4.64 12.33
CA PHE A 79 20.59 -4.57 12.35
C PHE A 79 20.07 -3.24 12.90
N ASP A 80 20.70 -2.74 13.98
CA ASP A 80 20.34 -1.46 14.56
C ASP A 80 20.55 -0.31 13.56
N ALA A 81 21.67 -0.34 12.82
CA ALA A 81 21.93 0.65 11.79
C ALA A 81 20.89 0.62 10.64
N ILE A 82 20.41 -0.58 10.25
CA ILE A 82 19.32 -0.73 9.26
C ILE A 82 18.04 -0.09 9.78
N ILE A 83 17.66 -0.37 11.04
CA ILE A 83 16.47 0.22 11.66
C ILE A 83 16.63 1.73 11.78
N GLN A 84 17.76 2.24 12.27
CA GLN A 84 18.02 3.67 12.39
C GLN A 84 17.98 4.39 11.04
N ARG A 85 18.49 3.78 9.97
CA ARG A 85 18.35 4.30 8.61
C ARG A 85 16.88 4.48 8.22
N SER A 86 16.05 3.46 8.44
CA SER A 86 14.61 3.54 8.16
C SER A 86 13.92 4.65 8.95
N ARG A 87 14.26 4.80 10.24
CA ARG A 87 13.73 5.88 11.09
C ARG A 87 14.22 7.27 10.65
N GLY A 88 15.46 7.38 10.22
CA GLY A 88 16.03 8.61 9.66
C GLY A 88 15.32 9.06 8.37
N VAL A 89 14.99 8.11 7.49
CA VAL A 89 14.19 8.38 6.28
C VAL A 89 12.80 8.89 6.65
N ALA A 90 12.10 8.24 7.60
CA ALA A 90 10.80 8.70 8.09
C ALA A 90 10.87 10.12 8.68
N ALA A 91 11.89 10.41 9.50
CA ALA A 91 12.10 11.74 10.08
C ALA A 91 12.34 12.81 9.01
N THR A 92 13.07 12.49 7.94
CA THR A 92 13.28 13.39 6.81
C THR A 92 11.98 13.73 6.11
N MET A 93 11.14 12.72 5.83
CA MET A 93 9.84 12.92 5.20
C MET A 93 8.89 13.75 6.09
N ASN A 94 8.86 13.47 7.38
CA ASN A 94 8.05 14.23 8.35
C ASN A 94 8.44 15.73 8.36
N LYS A 95 9.75 16.02 8.42
CA LYS A 95 10.26 17.40 8.31
C LYS A 95 9.87 18.06 6.99
N GLY A 96 9.87 17.30 5.89
CA GLY A 96 9.42 17.76 4.58
C GLY A 96 7.95 18.19 4.59
N VAL A 97 7.07 17.39 5.19
CA VAL A 97 5.64 17.77 5.32
C VAL A 97 5.49 19.01 6.20
N ALA A 98 6.20 19.11 7.32
CA ALA A 98 6.17 20.30 8.20
C ALA A 98 6.60 21.57 7.43
N PHE A 99 7.64 21.48 6.61
CA PHE A 99 8.06 22.58 5.73
C PHE A 99 6.95 22.95 4.73
N LEU A 100 6.29 21.96 4.10
CA LEU A 100 5.21 22.21 3.15
C LEU A 100 4.00 22.87 3.81
N MET A 101 3.63 22.50 5.03
CA MET A 101 2.57 23.16 5.79
C MET A 101 2.90 24.64 6.00
N LYS A 102 4.10 24.94 6.47
CA LYS A 102 4.59 26.31 6.69
C LYS A 102 4.63 27.11 5.36
N LYS A 103 5.19 26.53 4.29
CA LYS A 103 5.27 27.17 2.96
C LYS A 103 3.90 27.58 2.43
N ASN A 104 2.89 26.74 2.64
CA ASN A 104 1.52 26.98 2.17
C ASN A 104 0.64 27.68 3.24
N LYS A 105 1.22 28.20 4.34
CA LYS A 105 0.51 28.94 5.40
C LYS A 105 -0.66 28.16 6.01
N ILE A 106 -0.53 26.84 6.09
CA ILE A 106 -1.51 25.94 6.69
C ILE A 106 -1.26 25.89 8.20
N GLU A 107 -2.28 26.18 9.01
CA GLU A 107 -2.17 26.05 10.47
C GLU A 107 -2.18 24.57 10.86
N VAL A 108 -1.14 24.12 11.56
CA VAL A 108 -1.07 22.77 12.12
C VAL A 108 -1.50 22.82 13.57
N ILE A 109 -2.56 22.09 13.90
CA ILE A 109 -3.10 21.99 15.26
C ILE A 109 -2.78 20.58 15.78
N GLU A 110 -1.85 20.49 16.73
CA GLU A 110 -1.49 19.21 17.35
C GLU A 110 -2.54 18.80 18.38
N GLY A 111 -3.24 17.70 18.12
CA GLY A 111 -4.29 17.22 19.01
C GLY A 111 -5.19 16.17 18.39
N THR A 112 -6.13 15.67 19.17
CA THR A 112 -7.13 14.68 18.75
C THR A 112 -8.48 15.37 18.55
N ALA A 113 -9.02 15.27 17.34
CA ALA A 113 -10.28 15.89 16.95
C ALA A 113 -11.48 14.98 17.22
N LYS A 114 -12.60 15.61 17.61
CA LYS A 114 -13.93 15.03 17.68
C LYS A 114 -14.92 15.97 16.98
N LEU A 115 -15.93 15.40 16.34
CA LEU A 115 -16.96 16.16 15.64
C LEU A 115 -18.21 16.31 16.51
N GLU A 116 -18.80 17.50 16.47
CA GLU A 116 -20.09 17.82 17.07
C GLU A 116 -21.00 18.49 16.03
N LYS A 117 -22.32 18.54 16.31
CA LYS A 117 -23.27 19.26 15.45
C LYS A 117 -22.87 20.72 15.27
N GLY A 118 -22.86 21.18 14.02
CA GLY A 118 -22.65 22.58 13.64
C GLY A 118 -23.76 23.09 12.73
N ALA A 119 -23.73 24.38 12.42
CA ALA A 119 -24.76 25.01 11.57
C ALA A 119 -24.55 24.76 10.08
N ALA A 120 -23.33 24.93 9.57
CA ALA A 120 -22.99 24.78 8.14
C ALA A 120 -22.22 23.50 7.87
N ALA A 121 -21.32 23.14 8.75
CA ALA A 121 -20.52 21.92 8.81
C ALA A 121 -20.41 21.49 10.27
N PRO A 122 -19.96 20.26 10.55
CA PRO A 122 -19.65 19.84 11.93
C PRO A 122 -18.62 20.77 12.59
N LYS A 123 -18.78 21.04 13.90
CA LYS A 123 -17.75 21.68 14.71
C LYS A 123 -16.65 20.69 15.03
N VAL A 124 -15.42 21.18 15.08
CA VAL A 124 -14.25 20.35 15.41
C VAL A 124 -13.77 20.72 16.81
N VAL A 125 -13.97 19.81 17.75
CA VAL A 125 -13.46 19.92 19.12
C VAL A 125 -12.14 19.18 19.21
N ILE A 126 -11.07 19.87 19.56
CA ILE A 126 -9.71 19.35 19.54
C ILE A 126 -9.18 19.29 20.97
N ALA A 127 -8.90 18.10 21.46
CA ALA A 127 -8.09 17.90 22.66
C ALA A 127 -6.62 18.15 22.28
N LEU A 128 -6.07 19.28 22.73
CA LEU A 128 -4.73 19.71 22.35
C LEU A 128 -3.65 18.83 23.01
N LYS A 129 -2.61 18.50 22.27
CA LYS A 129 -1.47 17.72 22.78
C LYS A 129 -0.74 18.45 23.93
N ALA A 130 -0.72 19.77 23.90
CA ALA A 130 -0.17 20.62 24.96
C ALA A 130 -1.06 20.76 26.21
N GLY A 131 -2.26 20.14 26.19
CA GLY A 131 -3.27 20.23 27.23
C GLY A 131 -4.36 21.27 26.91
N GLY A 132 -5.55 21.06 27.49
CA GLY A 132 -6.73 21.87 27.22
C GLY A 132 -7.46 21.43 25.95
N SER A 133 -8.41 22.28 25.53
CA SER A 133 -9.21 22.02 24.31
C SER A 133 -9.41 23.31 23.52
N ARG A 134 -9.59 23.14 22.19
CA ARG A 134 -9.96 24.22 21.25
C ARG A 134 -11.12 23.75 20.39
N THR A 135 -12.18 24.53 20.33
CA THR A 135 -13.27 24.30 19.36
C THR A 135 -13.07 25.22 18.17
N VAL A 136 -13.11 24.65 16.97
CA VAL A 136 -12.90 25.36 15.72
C VAL A 136 -14.10 25.12 14.81
N GLU A 137 -14.52 26.16 14.12
CA GLU A 137 -15.60 26.13 13.12
C GLU A 137 -15.02 26.43 11.73
N ALA A 138 -15.39 25.63 10.75
CA ALA A 138 -15.04 25.83 9.34
C ALA A 138 -16.28 25.76 8.46
N LYS A 139 -16.16 26.24 7.21
CA LYS A 139 -17.20 26.05 6.19
C LYS A 139 -17.31 24.59 5.77
N THR A 140 -16.19 23.86 5.79
CA THR A 140 -16.07 22.46 5.40
C THR A 140 -15.09 21.73 6.30
N VAL A 141 -15.37 20.46 6.62
CA VAL A 141 -14.51 19.55 7.37
C VAL A 141 -14.20 18.34 6.48
N MET A 142 -12.95 17.92 6.44
CA MET A 142 -12.50 16.73 5.71
C MET A 142 -11.83 15.73 6.66
N LEU A 143 -12.35 14.52 6.67
CA LEU A 143 -11.78 13.39 7.41
C LEU A 143 -10.74 12.66 6.55
N ALA A 144 -9.50 12.67 7.01
CA ALA A 144 -8.37 11.94 6.43
C ALA A 144 -7.67 11.11 7.52
N VAL A 145 -8.47 10.52 8.42
CA VAL A 145 -8.04 9.88 9.66
C VAL A 145 -7.37 8.52 9.45
N GLY A 146 -7.42 7.97 8.22
CA GLY A 146 -6.75 6.73 7.84
C GLY A 146 -7.27 5.50 8.58
N ALA A 147 -6.40 4.53 8.78
CA ALA A 147 -6.70 3.24 9.37
C ALA A 147 -5.57 2.76 10.30
N ARG A 148 -5.79 1.66 11.01
CA ARG A 148 -4.84 0.96 11.88
C ARG A 148 -4.81 -0.53 11.54
N ALA A 149 -3.81 -1.27 12.01
CA ALA A 149 -3.78 -2.73 11.89
C ALA A 149 -5.03 -3.33 12.54
N LYS A 150 -5.61 -4.31 11.87
CA LYS A 150 -6.74 -5.07 12.42
C LYS A 150 -6.24 -6.03 13.48
N ALA A 151 -6.85 -5.96 14.67
CA ALA A 151 -6.69 -6.95 15.73
C ALA A 151 -7.80 -7.99 15.68
N ILE A 152 -7.51 -9.23 16.10
CA ILE A 152 -8.47 -10.31 16.30
C ILE A 152 -8.24 -10.90 17.70
N PRO A 153 -8.67 -10.19 18.78
CA PRO A 153 -8.40 -10.59 20.16
C PRO A 153 -8.96 -11.96 20.51
N GLN A 154 -10.06 -12.38 19.85
CA GLN A 154 -10.72 -13.67 20.08
C GLN A 154 -9.82 -14.89 19.84
N ILE A 155 -8.81 -14.74 18.98
CA ILE A 155 -7.81 -15.77 18.72
C ILE A 155 -6.44 -15.42 19.28
N GLY A 156 -6.33 -14.34 20.05
CA GLY A 156 -5.07 -13.85 20.62
C GLY A 156 -4.18 -13.10 19.62
N LEU A 157 -4.71 -12.68 18.46
CA LEU A 157 -3.97 -11.93 17.44
C LEU A 157 -4.15 -10.43 17.64
N GLU A 158 -3.45 -9.90 18.63
CA GLU A 158 -3.38 -8.47 18.95
C GLU A 158 -1.94 -8.12 19.30
N ALA A 159 -1.44 -7.01 18.73
CA ALA A 159 -0.07 -6.58 18.97
C ALA A 159 0.16 -6.27 20.45
N ASP A 160 1.20 -6.87 21.03
CA ASP A 160 1.50 -6.79 22.46
C ASP A 160 2.82 -6.06 22.77
N GLY A 161 3.51 -5.55 21.74
CA GLY A 161 4.78 -4.86 21.86
C GLY A 161 5.98 -5.77 22.19
N ASP A 162 5.77 -7.09 22.25
CA ASP A 162 6.78 -8.08 22.62
C ASP A 162 6.96 -9.16 21.55
N ARG A 163 6.00 -10.06 21.41
CA ARG A 163 6.10 -11.25 20.52
C ARG A 163 5.06 -11.25 19.41
N ILE A 164 3.95 -10.60 19.59
CA ILE A 164 2.90 -10.45 18.57
C ILE A 164 2.99 -9.03 18.06
N TRP A 165 3.39 -8.90 16.80
CA TRP A 165 3.69 -7.63 16.17
C TRP A 165 2.62 -7.23 15.15
N ALA A 166 2.32 -5.93 15.09
CA ALA A 166 1.75 -5.30 13.92
C ALA A 166 2.87 -4.55 13.16
N TYR A 167 2.49 -3.66 12.25
CA TYR A 167 3.45 -2.94 11.41
C TYR A 167 4.48 -2.10 12.21
N ARG A 168 4.11 -1.57 13.37
CA ARG A 168 5.01 -0.71 14.18
C ARG A 168 6.14 -1.51 14.79
N GLU A 169 5.80 -2.60 15.44
CA GLU A 169 6.78 -3.50 16.06
C GLU A 169 7.65 -4.15 14.98
N ALA A 170 7.03 -4.62 13.89
CA ALA A 170 7.74 -5.23 12.77
C ALA A 170 8.69 -4.27 12.04
N MET A 171 8.44 -2.96 12.10
CA MET A 171 9.29 -1.95 11.47
C MET A 171 10.48 -1.51 12.32
N ALA A 172 10.38 -1.60 13.62
CA ALA A 172 11.42 -1.10 14.53
C ALA A 172 11.59 -2.01 15.75
N PRO A 173 11.84 -3.31 15.56
CA PRO A 173 12.10 -4.22 16.68
C PRO A 173 13.48 -3.95 17.28
N LYS A 174 13.67 -4.33 18.55
CA LYS A 174 14.93 -4.16 19.27
C LYS A 174 16.03 -5.13 18.81
N THR A 175 15.63 -6.31 18.36
CA THR A 175 16.56 -7.38 17.93
C THR A 175 16.04 -8.04 16.67
N MET A 176 16.95 -8.53 15.84
CA MET A 176 16.61 -9.37 14.68
C MET A 176 16.04 -10.70 15.17
N PRO A 177 14.80 -11.07 14.82
CA PRO A 177 14.24 -12.37 15.17
C PRO A 177 14.84 -13.48 14.30
N ALA A 178 15.09 -14.64 14.89
CA ALA A 178 15.59 -15.81 14.17
C ALA A 178 14.48 -16.48 13.33
N SER A 179 13.23 -16.46 13.81
CA SER A 179 12.09 -17.08 13.12
C SER A 179 10.81 -16.27 13.28
N ILE A 180 9.99 -16.27 12.23
CA ILE A 180 8.78 -15.44 12.13
C ILE A 180 7.65 -16.25 11.50
N VAL A 181 6.46 -16.16 12.10
CA VAL A 181 5.20 -16.51 11.43
C VAL A 181 4.47 -15.23 11.05
N VAL A 182 4.24 -15.04 9.75
CA VAL A 182 3.44 -13.93 9.23
C VAL A 182 2.03 -14.42 8.95
N ILE A 183 1.01 -13.79 9.53
CA ILE A 183 -0.39 -14.12 9.31
C ILE A 183 -0.99 -13.10 8.35
N GLY A 184 -1.35 -13.57 7.15
CA GLY A 184 -1.80 -12.77 6.01
C GLY A 184 -0.71 -12.59 4.96
N SER A 185 -1.03 -12.93 3.72
CA SER A 185 -0.12 -12.88 2.55
C SER A 185 -0.39 -11.72 1.61
N GLY A 186 -1.08 -10.68 2.05
CA GLY A 186 -1.19 -9.43 1.32
C GLY A 186 0.16 -8.69 1.24
N ALA A 187 0.19 -7.55 0.54
CA ALA A 187 1.43 -6.77 0.32
C ALA A 187 2.23 -6.53 1.61
N ILE A 188 1.58 -6.15 2.71
CA ILE A 188 2.24 -5.89 4.01
C ILE A 188 2.96 -7.14 4.52
N GLY A 189 2.26 -8.28 4.54
CA GLY A 189 2.83 -9.54 5.04
C GLY A 189 3.99 -10.04 4.18
N ILE A 190 3.86 -9.94 2.87
CA ILE A 190 4.91 -10.33 1.91
C ILE A 190 6.12 -9.39 2.02
N GLU A 191 5.93 -8.09 2.15
CA GLU A 191 7.04 -7.13 2.28
C GLU A 191 7.84 -7.36 3.57
N PHE A 192 7.19 -7.50 4.73
CA PHE A 192 7.89 -7.84 5.97
C PHE A 192 8.55 -9.21 5.90
N GLY A 193 7.84 -10.23 5.40
CA GLY A 193 8.41 -11.56 5.19
C GLY A 193 9.66 -11.53 4.32
N SER A 194 9.62 -10.80 3.21
CA SER A 194 10.76 -10.63 2.29
C SER A 194 11.93 -9.91 2.96
N PHE A 195 11.68 -8.83 3.71
CA PHE A 195 12.72 -8.08 4.43
C PHE A 195 13.47 -8.97 5.43
N TYR A 196 12.72 -9.64 6.33
CA TYR A 196 13.34 -10.48 7.35
C TYR A 196 14.01 -11.70 6.76
N ARG A 197 13.43 -12.30 5.72
CA ARG A 197 14.05 -13.43 5.02
C ARG A 197 15.37 -13.01 4.36
N ALA A 198 15.43 -11.86 3.73
CA ALA A 198 16.67 -11.35 3.13
C ALA A 198 17.81 -11.17 4.15
N LEU A 199 17.48 -10.91 5.42
CA LEU A 199 18.44 -10.83 6.52
C LEU A 199 18.70 -12.18 7.23
N GLY A 200 18.08 -13.28 6.76
CA GLY A 200 18.37 -14.62 7.21
C GLY A 200 17.37 -15.24 8.22
N ALA A 201 16.26 -14.56 8.57
CA ALA A 201 15.22 -15.16 9.40
C ALA A 201 14.55 -16.35 8.71
N GLU A 202 14.10 -17.33 9.47
CA GLU A 202 13.14 -18.33 9.01
C GLU A 202 11.74 -17.71 8.94
N VAL A 203 11.12 -17.70 7.76
CA VAL A 203 9.83 -17.04 7.56
C VAL A 203 8.80 -18.02 7.05
N THR A 204 7.72 -18.20 7.81
CA THR A 204 6.51 -18.93 7.37
C THR A 204 5.34 -17.96 7.27
N VAL A 205 4.72 -17.89 6.10
CA VAL A 205 3.53 -17.07 5.84
C VAL A 205 2.30 -17.96 5.84
N VAL A 206 1.29 -17.60 6.63
CA VAL A 206 -0.01 -18.30 6.72
C VAL A 206 -1.08 -17.46 6.04
N GLU A 207 -1.81 -18.08 5.12
CA GLU A 207 -2.90 -17.45 4.36
C GLU A 207 -4.17 -18.29 4.44
N ALA A 208 -5.29 -17.64 4.73
CA ALA A 208 -6.60 -18.29 4.81
C ALA A 208 -7.15 -18.69 3.44
N LEU A 209 -6.82 -17.93 2.41
CA LEU A 209 -7.24 -18.22 1.04
C LEU A 209 -6.31 -19.26 0.38
N ASP A 210 -6.68 -19.72 -0.78
CA ASP A 210 -6.01 -20.82 -1.51
C ASP A 210 -4.67 -20.42 -2.16
N ARG A 211 -4.38 -19.10 -2.21
CA ARG A 211 -3.15 -18.55 -2.81
C ARG A 211 -2.65 -17.32 -2.07
N ILE A 212 -1.37 -17.04 -2.20
CA ILE A 212 -0.76 -15.79 -1.69
C ILE A 212 -1.15 -14.62 -2.58
N LEU A 213 -1.06 -13.38 -2.03
CA LEU A 213 -1.41 -12.18 -2.77
C LEU A 213 -2.77 -12.33 -3.51
N PRO A 214 -3.85 -12.64 -2.81
CA PRO A 214 -5.09 -13.13 -3.41
C PRO A 214 -5.80 -12.09 -4.30
N VAL A 215 -5.41 -10.82 -4.21
CA VAL A 215 -5.94 -9.73 -5.06
C VAL A 215 -5.24 -9.63 -6.42
N GLU A 216 -4.08 -10.29 -6.56
CA GLU A 216 -3.32 -10.29 -7.80
C GLU A 216 -3.86 -11.31 -8.81
N ASP A 217 -3.47 -11.16 -10.07
CA ASP A 217 -3.73 -12.17 -11.11
C ASP A 217 -3.17 -13.53 -10.68
N GLU A 218 -3.87 -14.62 -11.00
CA GLU A 218 -3.49 -15.97 -10.58
C GLU A 218 -2.09 -16.39 -11.03
N GLU A 219 -1.67 -15.99 -12.25
CA GLU A 219 -0.34 -16.32 -12.76
C GLU A 219 0.74 -15.55 -11.99
N VAL A 220 0.48 -14.29 -11.67
CA VAL A 220 1.37 -13.46 -10.84
C VAL A 220 1.49 -14.07 -9.44
N SER A 221 0.37 -14.44 -8.81
CA SER A 221 0.38 -15.08 -7.49
C SER A 221 1.18 -16.39 -7.49
N LYS A 222 1.00 -17.25 -8.52
CA LYS A 222 1.74 -18.51 -8.67
C LYS A 222 3.24 -18.28 -8.91
N ALA A 223 3.60 -17.29 -9.71
CA ALA A 223 4.99 -16.93 -9.96
C ALA A 223 5.66 -16.35 -8.70
N ALA A 224 4.97 -15.45 -8.01
CA ALA A 224 5.41 -14.87 -6.75
C ALA A 224 5.70 -15.94 -5.70
N ARG A 225 4.78 -16.89 -5.52
CA ARG A 225 4.98 -18.01 -4.59
C ARG A 225 6.25 -18.79 -4.91
N ARG A 226 6.44 -19.21 -6.17
CA ARG A 226 7.63 -19.96 -6.59
C ARG A 226 8.92 -19.17 -6.33
N SER A 227 8.92 -17.87 -6.63
CA SER A 227 10.10 -17.03 -6.42
C SER A 227 10.43 -16.87 -4.95
N PHE A 228 9.43 -16.60 -4.09
CA PHE A 228 9.64 -16.47 -2.66
C PHE A 228 10.04 -17.80 -2.00
N GLU A 229 9.48 -18.95 -2.42
CA GLU A 229 9.88 -20.27 -1.97
C GLU A 229 11.35 -20.57 -2.35
N LYS A 230 11.77 -20.23 -3.56
CA LYS A 230 13.17 -20.33 -4.01
C LYS A 230 14.11 -19.48 -3.13
N ARG A 231 13.64 -18.34 -2.63
CA ARG A 231 14.37 -17.48 -1.67
C ARG A 231 14.28 -17.97 -0.21
N GLY A 232 13.60 -19.09 0.03
CA GLY A 232 13.53 -19.77 1.32
C GLY A 232 12.40 -19.32 2.24
N MET A 233 11.37 -18.65 1.73
CA MET A 233 10.12 -18.45 2.47
C MET A 233 9.26 -19.71 2.39
N THR A 234 8.52 -19.99 3.47
CA THR A 234 7.56 -21.09 3.52
C THR A 234 6.13 -20.53 3.51
N PHE A 235 5.22 -21.18 2.79
CA PHE A 235 3.81 -20.77 2.69
C PHE A 235 2.87 -21.87 3.13
N ARG A 236 1.88 -21.52 3.96
CA ARG A 236 0.73 -22.32 4.35
C ARG A 236 -0.53 -21.62 3.87
N VAL A 237 -1.08 -22.04 2.73
CA VAL A 237 -2.30 -21.49 2.14
C VAL A 237 -3.51 -22.38 2.43
N GLY A 238 -4.72 -21.82 2.35
CA GLY A 238 -5.95 -22.53 2.73
C GLY A 238 -5.99 -22.88 4.22
N CYS A 239 -5.28 -22.12 5.05
CA CYS A 239 -5.09 -22.39 6.46
C CYS A 239 -5.74 -21.32 7.33
N LYS A 240 -6.72 -21.71 8.14
CA LYS A 240 -7.34 -20.82 9.13
C LYS A 240 -6.52 -20.82 10.41
N VAL A 241 -6.10 -19.63 10.84
CA VAL A 241 -5.50 -19.44 12.17
C VAL A 241 -6.62 -19.53 13.22
N THR A 242 -6.50 -20.42 14.17
CA THR A 242 -7.50 -20.65 15.22
C THR A 242 -7.08 -20.08 16.58
N LYS A 243 -5.77 -19.98 16.84
CA LYS A 243 -5.24 -19.42 18.08
C LYS A 243 -3.80 -18.91 17.89
N VAL A 244 -3.49 -17.81 18.52
CA VAL A 244 -2.12 -17.30 18.73
C VAL A 244 -1.89 -17.17 20.22
N SER A 245 -0.79 -17.70 20.72
CA SER A 245 -0.44 -17.63 22.14
C SER A 245 1.06 -17.54 22.33
N LYS A 246 1.49 -16.87 23.41
CA LYS A 246 2.88 -16.90 23.83
C LYS A 246 3.16 -18.23 24.54
N GLY A 247 4.33 -18.83 24.27
CA GLY A 247 4.74 -20.07 24.89
C GLY A 247 6.24 -20.28 24.78
N GLY A 248 6.86 -20.85 25.79
CA GLY A 248 8.29 -21.05 25.78
C GLY A 248 9.09 -19.78 25.57
N LYS A 249 9.93 -19.74 24.52
CA LYS A 249 10.76 -18.58 24.15
C LYS A 249 10.16 -17.75 22.99
N GLY A 250 8.92 -18.04 22.55
CA GLY A 250 8.35 -17.40 21.37
C GLY A 250 6.82 -17.42 21.37
N VAL A 251 6.27 -17.63 20.17
CA VAL A 251 4.83 -17.73 19.91
C VAL A 251 4.45 -19.08 19.34
N GLN A 252 3.24 -19.53 19.62
CA GLN A 252 2.59 -20.68 19.03
C GLN A 252 1.37 -20.22 18.22
N VAL A 253 1.34 -20.58 16.96
CA VAL A 253 0.25 -20.26 16.02
C VAL A 253 -0.42 -21.57 15.62
N ALA A 254 -1.61 -21.80 16.17
CA ALA A 254 -2.45 -22.95 15.80
C ALA A 254 -3.18 -22.65 14.49
N ILE A 255 -3.02 -23.52 13.51
CA ILE A 255 -3.66 -23.44 12.19
C ILE A 255 -4.47 -24.69 11.91
N GLU A 256 -5.49 -24.56 11.08
CA GLU A 256 -6.31 -25.67 10.59
C GLU A 256 -6.41 -25.60 9.06
N ALA A 257 -6.14 -26.73 8.39
CA ALA A 257 -6.27 -26.89 6.96
C ALA A 257 -6.86 -28.27 6.65
N GLY A 258 -7.96 -28.30 5.88
CA GLY A 258 -8.62 -29.57 5.49
C GLY A 258 -8.99 -30.47 6.68
N GLY A 259 -9.38 -29.90 7.82
CA GLY A 259 -9.75 -30.63 9.05
C GLY A 259 -8.55 -31.17 9.86
N LYS A 260 -7.31 -30.82 9.49
CA LYS A 260 -6.09 -31.14 10.24
C LYS A 260 -5.57 -29.93 10.97
N ALA A 261 -5.33 -30.08 12.26
CA ALA A 261 -4.71 -29.06 13.09
C ALA A 261 -3.18 -29.21 13.11
N GLU A 262 -2.49 -28.09 13.00
CA GLU A 262 -1.02 -27.97 13.12
C GLU A 262 -0.69 -26.78 14.02
N THR A 263 0.42 -26.85 14.76
CA THR A 263 0.93 -25.69 15.51
C THR A 263 2.29 -25.30 14.96
N LEU A 264 2.40 -24.07 14.51
CA LEU A 264 3.66 -23.46 14.10
C LEU A 264 4.29 -22.74 15.29
N GLU A 265 5.60 -22.87 15.46
CA GLU A 265 6.36 -22.17 16.48
C GLU A 265 7.33 -21.19 15.83
N ALA A 266 7.44 -19.99 16.42
CA ALA A 266 8.41 -18.99 15.99
C ALA A 266 8.78 -18.07 17.16
N GLU A 267 9.85 -17.30 16.98
CA GLU A 267 10.23 -16.29 17.97
C GLU A 267 9.20 -15.16 18.05
N VAL A 268 8.67 -14.73 16.91
CA VAL A 268 7.64 -13.68 16.81
C VAL A 268 6.57 -14.03 15.79
N CYS A 269 5.41 -13.39 15.93
CA CYS A 269 4.31 -13.43 14.97
C CYS A 269 4.02 -12.03 14.44
N ILE A 270 3.87 -11.87 13.14
CA ILE A 270 3.45 -10.59 12.51
C ILE A 270 2.00 -10.72 12.03
N SER A 271 1.12 -9.84 12.55
CA SER A 271 -0.26 -9.72 12.11
C SER A 271 -0.35 -8.80 10.88
N ALA A 272 -0.71 -9.37 9.72
CA ALA A 272 -0.93 -8.68 8.46
C ALA A 272 -2.32 -9.01 7.86
N VAL A 273 -3.35 -9.19 8.71
CA VAL A 273 -4.70 -9.64 8.38
C VAL A 273 -5.64 -8.52 7.91
N GLY A 274 -5.09 -7.39 7.52
CA GLY A 274 -5.84 -6.23 7.04
C GLY A 274 -5.85 -5.06 8.02
N ILE A 275 -6.74 -4.12 7.78
CA ILE A 275 -6.83 -2.85 8.50
C ILE A 275 -8.25 -2.60 9.04
N THR A 276 -8.35 -1.67 9.98
CA THR A 276 -9.61 -1.13 10.50
C THR A 276 -9.54 0.39 10.41
N ALA A 277 -10.55 1.01 9.81
CA ALA A 277 -10.63 2.47 9.70
C ALA A 277 -10.65 3.14 11.10
N ASN A 278 -10.04 4.31 11.21
CA ASN A 278 -9.98 5.08 12.45
C ASN A 278 -11.22 5.96 12.62
N THR A 279 -12.40 5.33 12.57
CA THR A 279 -13.70 6.02 12.61
C THR A 279 -14.34 6.04 14.00
N ASP A 280 -13.82 5.25 14.94
CA ASP A 280 -14.36 5.13 16.29
C ASP A 280 -14.11 6.40 17.12
N GLY A 281 -15.11 6.82 17.89
CA GLY A 281 -14.98 7.91 18.88
C GLY A 281 -14.85 9.31 18.31
N ILE A 282 -14.94 9.49 16.99
CA ILE A 282 -14.84 10.80 16.31
C ILE A 282 -16.17 11.56 16.38
N GLY A 283 -17.28 10.91 16.69
CA GLY A 283 -18.62 11.53 16.78
C GLY A 283 -19.46 11.34 15.51
N LEU A 284 -19.14 10.37 14.65
CA LEU A 284 -19.83 10.12 13.38
C LEU A 284 -21.28 9.66 13.59
N GLU A 285 -21.51 8.80 14.57
CA GLU A 285 -22.82 8.27 14.91
C GLU A 285 -23.80 9.38 15.34
N ALA A 286 -23.33 10.34 16.16
CA ALA A 286 -24.13 11.47 16.62
C ALA A 286 -24.50 12.44 15.50
N LEU A 287 -23.73 12.45 14.40
CA LEU A 287 -23.98 13.22 13.20
C LEU A 287 -24.82 12.48 12.16
N GLY A 288 -25.08 11.18 12.35
CA GLY A 288 -25.79 10.35 11.39
C GLY A 288 -25.01 10.11 10.09
N VAL A 289 -23.69 9.99 10.19
CA VAL A 289 -22.83 9.69 9.02
C VAL A 289 -23.08 8.24 8.57
N ASN A 290 -23.31 8.06 7.27
CA ASN A 290 -23.50 6.73 6.69
C ASN A 290 -22.17 5.96 6.65
N MET A 291 -22.22 4.72 7.10
CA MET A 291 -21.08 3.83 7.19
C MET A 291 -21.37 2.50 6.47
N ASP A 292 -20.34 1.94 5.79
CA ASP A 292 -20.34 0.58 5.27
C ASP A 292 -19.15 -0.19 5.83
N ARG A 293 -19.40 -1.27 6.55
CA ARG A 293 -18.37 -2.14 7.15
C ARG A 293 -17.25 -1.39 7.86
N GLY A 294 -17.60 -0.32 8.60
CA GLY A 294 -16.66 0.50 9.36
C GLY A 294 -15.99 1.63 8.57
N HIS A 295 -16.28 1.77 7.28
CA HIS A 295 -15.79 2.86 6.43
C HIS A 295 -16.88 3.90 6.20
N ILE A 296 -16.49 5.15 6.02
CA ILE A 296 -17.39 6.26 5.73
C ILE A 296 -17.83 6.16 4.27
N THR A 297 -19.16 6.17 4.03
CA THR A 297 -19.72 6.21 2.67
C THR A 297 -19.60 7.61 2.08
N ILE A 298 -19.04 7.71 0.88
CA ILE A 298 -18.83 8.95 0.14
C ILE A 298 -19.44 8.87 -1.26
N ASP A 299 -19.72 10.03 -1.84
CA ASP A 299 -20.07 10.15 -3.26
C ASP A 299 -18.84 10.29 -4.17
N GLY A 300 -19.07 10.51 -5.47
CA GLY A 300 -18.00 10.69 -6.45
C GLY A 300 -17.13 11.93 -6.25
N HIS A 301 -17.48 12.83 -5.34
CA HIS A 301 -16.72 14.01 -4.95
C HIS A 301 -16.16 13.93 -3.52
N CYS A 302 -16.14 12.73 -2.95
CA CYS A 302 -15.70 12.47 -1.58
C CYS A 302 -16.57 13.12 -0.49
N GLN A 303 -17.80 13.56 -0.81
CA GLN A 303 -18.73 14.14 0.14
C GLN A 303 -19.51 13.02 0.87
N THR A 304 -19.73 13.19 2.17
CA THR A 304 -20.61 12.30 2.94
C THR A 304 -22.08 12.74 2.83
N ASN A 305 -22.98 11.97 3.44
CA ASN A 305 -24.39 12.37 3.57
C ASN A 305 -24.61 13.57 4.51
N VAL A 306 -23.59 14.00 5.25
CA VAL A 306 -23.65 15.14 6.18
C VAL A 306 -23.11 16.37 5.48
N LYS A 307 -23.93 17.43 5.41
CA LYS A 307 -23.57 18.69 4.74
C LYS A 307 -22.24 19.26 5.29
N GLY A 308 -21.33 19.64 4.38
CA GLY A 308 -20.04 20.22 4.71
C GLY A 308 -19.03 19.22 5.31
N LEU A 309 -19.32 17.92 5.28
CA LEU A 309 -18.42 16.87 5.72
C LEU A 309 -17.97 15.99 4.55
N TYR A 310 -16.65 15.88 4.37
CA TYR A 310 -15.97 15.06 3.37
C TYR A 310 -15.14 13.98 4.06
N ALA A 311 -14.86 12.88 3.34
CA ALA A 311 -13.94 11.84 3.81
C ALA A 311 -13.09 11.31 2.66
N ILE A 312 -11.81 11.02 2.92
CA ILE A 312 -10.85 10.55 1.93
C ILE A 312 -9.91 9.48 2.51
N GLY A 313 -9.31 8.71 1.62
CA GLY A 313 -8.32 7.70 1.96
C GLY A 313 -8.91 6.47 2.66
N ASP A 314 -8.12 5.85 3.53
CA ASP A 314 -8.45 4.54 4.09
C ASP A 314 -9.74 4.53 4.92
N CYS A 315 -10.12 5.64 5.53
CA CYS A 315 -11.37 5.72 6.26
C CYS A 315 -12.62 5.76 5.36
N ALA A 316 -12.44 6.07 4.07
CA ALA A 316 -13.51 6.10 3.06
C ALA A 316 -13.57 4.83 2.19
N GLY A 317 -12.81 3.79 2.52
CA GLY A 317 -12.88 2.48 1.86
C GLY A 317 -11.72 2.13 0.94
N ALA A 318 -11.77 0.92 0.41
CA ALA A 318 -10.74 0.35 -0.48
C ALA A 318 -10.72 1.05 -1.87
N PRO A 319 -9.60 0.90 -2.63
CA PRO A 319 -8.33 0.31 -2.20
C PRO A 319 -7.58 1.21 -1.21
N TRP A 320 -6.94 0.60 -0.21
CA TRP A 320 -6.24 1.32 0.86
C TRP A 320 -4.82 1.67 0.42
N LEU A 321 -4.70 2.73 -0.39
CA LEU A 321 -3.47 3.12 -1.07
C LEU A 321 -3.22 4.63 -0.91
N ALA A 322 -1.99 4.99 -0.62
CA ALA A 322 -1.60 6.38 -0.38
C ALA A 322 -1.85 7.29 -1.59
N HIS A 323 -1.59 6.81 -2.81
CA HIS A 323 -1.82 7.56 -4.04
C HIS A 323 -3.31 7.76 -4.34
N LYS A 324 -4.18 6.77 -4.03
CA LYS A 324 -5.64 6.97 -4.06
C LYS A 324 -6.05 8.09 -3.12
N ALA A 325 -5.61 8.03 -1.85
CA ALA A 325 -5.93 9.04 -0.86
C ALA A 325 -5.46 10.44 -1.27
N SER A 326 -4.25 10.57 -1.83
CA SER A 326 -3.72 11.83 -2.34
C SER A 326 -4.55 12.39 -3.48
N HIS A 327 -4.98 11.53 -4.42
CA HIS A 327 -5.78 11.93 -5.57
C HIS A 327 -7.20 12.35 -5.14
N GLU A 328 -7.83 11.59 -4.24
CA GLU A 328 -9.10 11.98 -3.60
C GLU A 328 -8.98 13.32 -2.89
N GLY A 329 -7.85 13.56 -2.20
CA GLY A 329 -7.58 14.82 -1.51
C GLY A 329 -7.51 16.02 -2.46
N ILE A 330 -6.84 15.89 -3.61
CA ILE A 330 -6.79 16.93 -4.65
C ILE A 330 -8.19 17.19 -5.19
N HIS A 331 -8.89 16.12 -5.58
CA HIS A 331 -10.21 16.17 -6.16
C HIS A 331 -11.24 16.83 -5.23
N ALA A 332 -11.27 16.41 -3.97
CA ALA A 332 -12.17 16.98 -2.97
C ALA A 332 -11.85 18.47 -2.69
N ALA A 333 -10.55 18.84 -2.60
CA ALA A 333 -10.14 20.23 -2.41
C ALA A 333 -10.57 21.12 -3.58
N GLU A 334 -10.44 20.65 -4.82
CA GLU A 334 -10.89 21.34 -6.02
C GLU A 334 -12.42 21.48 -6.06
N HIS A 335 -13.16 20.43 -5.70
CA HIS A 335 -14.61 20.49 -5.58
C HIS A 335 -15.07 21.51 -4.53
N ILE A 336 -14.45 21.50 -3.35
CA ILE A 336 -14.73 22.45 -2.25
C ILE A 336 -14.47 23.90 -2.69
N ALA A 337 -13.43 24.12 -3.50
CA ALA A 337 -13.10 25.43 -4.05
C ALA A 337 -14.02 25.88 -5.23
N GLY A 338 -15.00 25.06 -5.64
CA GLY A 338 -15.98 25.36 -6.67
C GLY A 338 -15.55 25.05 -8.11
N TYR A 339 -14.47 24.27 -8.29
CA TYR A 339 -14.09 23.80 -9.62
C TYR A 339 -15.00 22.66 -10.08
N LYS A 340 -15.27 22.61 -11.39
CA LYS A 340 -15.94 21.46 -11.99
C LYS A 340 -14.96 20.30 -12.08
N THR A 341 -15.09 19.34 -11.20
CA THR A 341 -14.29 18.13 -11.21
C THR A 341 -15.14 16.95 -11.70
N PRO A 342 -14.63 16.10 -12.63
CA PRO A 342 -15.31 14.85 -12.95
C PRO A 342 -15.24 13.90 -11.74
N ASN A 343 -16.09 12.88 -11.70
CA ASN A 343 -15.94 11.82 -10.71
C ASN A 343 -14.57 11.17 -10.81
N VAL A 344 -14.00 10.77 -9.67
CA VAL A 344 -12.70 10.07 -9.65
C VAL A 344 -12.86 8.66 -10.24
N HIS A 345 -12.34 8.45 -11.44
CA HIS A 345 -12.39 7.16 -12.15
C HIS A 345 -11.03 6.73 -12.70
N SER A 346 -9.94 7.33 -12.22
CA SER A 346 -8.60 6.94 -12.66
C SER A 346 -8.27 5.49 -12.27
N PRO A 347 -7.60 4.73 -13.14
CA PRO A 347 -7.11 3.40 -12.78
C PRO A 347 -6.12 3.52 -11.62
N ILE A 348 -6.29 2.67 -10.61
CA ILE A 348 -5.48 2.67 -9.40
C ILE A 348 -4.65 1.40 -9.39
N ALA A 349 -3.32 1.53 -9.45
CA ALA A 349 -2.43 0.39 -9.41
C ALA A 349 -2.15 -0.08 -7.99
N GLY A 350 -2.02 -1.40 -7.82
CA GLY A 350 -1.42 -2.03 -6.65
C GLY A 350 0.07 -2.28 -6.85
N CYS A 351 0.89 -2.13 -5.80
CA CYS A 351 2.31 -2.44 -5.83
C CYS A 351 2.73 -3.15 -4.54
N THR A 352 3.52 -4.23 -4.70
CA THR A 352 4.20 -4.95 -3.60
C THR A 352 5.71 -4.90 -3.86
N TYR A 353 6.46 -4.29 -2.95
CA TYR A 353 7.88 -3.96 -3.12
C TYR A 353 8.83 -5.04 -2.58
N ALA A 354 8.39 -6.28 -2.59
CA ALA A 354 9.24 -7.44 -2.26
C ALA A 354 10.25 -7.73 -3.39
N GLN A 355 10.99 -8.82 -3.29
CA GLN A 355 11.85 -9.33 -4.36
C GLN A 355 11.40 -10.75 -4.75
N PRO A 356 10.88 -10.90 -5.98
CA PRO A 356 10.62 -9.87 -7.01
C PRO A 356 9.52 -8.89 -6.60
N GLN A 357 9.52 -7.70 -7.23
CA GLN A 357 8.43 -6.72 -7.11
C GLN A 357 7.20 -7.23 -7.86
N ILE A 358 6.03 -6.73 -7.45
CA ILE A 358 4.76 -7.03 -8.12
C ILE A 358 4.02 -5.72 -8.33
N ALA A 359 3.43 -5.55 -9.51
CA ALA A 359 2.60 -4.38 -9.82
C ALA A 359 1.43 -4.78 -10.71
N SER A 360 0.25 -4.22 -10.43
CA SER A 360 -0.96 -4.55 -11.18
C SER A 360 -1.90 -3.35 -11.30
N VAL A 361 -2.63 -3.29 -12.42
CA VAL A 361 -3.69 -2.31 -12.65
C VAL A 361 -4.78 -2.91 -13.54
N GLY A 362 -6.02 -2.54 -13.29
CA GLY A 362 -7.16 -2.96 -14.10
C GLY A 362 -7.67 -4.38 -13.77
N ILE A 363 -8.33 -5.00 -14.75
CA ILE A 363 -8.97 -6.31 -14.58
C ILE A 363 -7.95 -7.45 -14.64
N THR A 364 -8.11 -8.46 -13.78
CA THR A 364 -7.36 -9.72 -13.89
C THR A 364 -7.98 -10.65 -14.94
N GLU A 365 -7.24 -11.65 -15.42
CA GLU A 365 -7.80 -12.67 -16.31
C GLU A 365 -8.98 -13.41 -15.65
N GLN A 366 -8.88 -13.73 -14.36
CA GLN A 366 -9.98 -14.34 -13.61
C GLN A 366 -11.19 -13.40 -13.57
N GLY A 367 -11.00 -12.12 -13.24
CA GLY A 367 -12.07 -11.13 -13.21
C GLY A 367 -12.74 -10.95 -14.58
N ALA A 368 -11.96 -11.01 -15.68
CA ALA A 368 -12.51 -10.97 -17.02
C ALA A 368 -13.39 -12.21 -17.33
N ARG A 369 -12.93 -13.40 -16.93
CA ARG A 369 -13.73 -14.64 -17.05
C ARG A 369 -15.04 -14.58 -16.26
N GLU A 370 -14.97 -14.12 -15.01
CA GLU A 370 -16.15 -13.96 -14.14
C GLU A 370 -17.15 -12.94 -14.69
N ALA A 371 -16.63 -11.84 -15.26
CA ALA A 371 -17.44 -10.82 -15.94
C ALA A 371 -17.91 -11.26 -17.35
N LYS A 372 -17.53 -12.46 -17.81
CA LYS A 372 -17.80 -12.97 -19.17
C LYS A 372 -17.35 -12.00 -20.26
N ARG A 373 -16.25 -11.31 -20.03
CA ARG A 373 -15.66 -10.37 -20.95
C ARG A 373 -14.70 -11.10 -21.88
N ASP A 374 -14.90 -10.93 -23.18
CA ASP A 374 -13.98 -11.50 -24.19
C ASP A 374 -12.70 -10.65 -24.23
N VAL A 375 -11.55 -11.31 -24.07
CA VAL A 375 -10.27 -10.63 -23.91
C VAL A 375 -9.16 -11.30 -24.71
N LYS A 376 -8.17 -10.52 -25.13
CA LYS A 376 -6.89 -10.98 -25.65
C LYS A 376 -5.82 -10.77 -24.59
N ILE A 377 -4.97 -11.77 -24.39
CA ILE A 377 -4.00 -11.79 -23.31
C ILE A 377 -2.62 -12.03 -23.92
N GLY A 378 -1.68 -11.16 -23.56
CA GLY A 378 -0.29 -11.32 -23.94
C GLY A 378 0.62 -11.42 -22.71
N ARG A 379 1.75 -12.13 -22.90
CA ARG A 379 2.75 -12.38 -21.87
C ARG A 379 4.14 -12.25 -22.45
N PHE A 380 5.05 -11.65 -21.70
CA PHE A 380 6.45 -11.61 -22.07
C PHE A 380 7.36 -11.83 -20.86
N PRO A 381 8.15 -12.91 -20.83
CA PRO A 381 9.01 -13.24 -19.71
C PRO A 381 10.31 -12.43 -19.74
N PHE A 382 10.78 -11.96 -18.58
CA PHE A 382 12.02 -11.20 -18.49
C PHE A 382 13.27 -12.00 -18.86
N LYS A 383 13.23 -13.33 -18.81
CA LYS A 383 14.37 -14.19 -19.20
C LYS A 383 14.85 -14.01 -20.65
N VAL A 384 14.03 -13.42 -21.50
CA VAL A 384 14.38 -13.11 -22.92
C VAL A 384 14.45 -11.59 -23.17
N ASN A 385 14.31 -10.75 -22.11
CA ASN A 385 14.53 -9.31 -22.22
C ASN A 385 16.01 -8.97 -22.05
N GLY A 386 16.61 -8.29 -23.04
CA GLY A 386 18.04 -8.00 -23.05
C GLY A 386 18.55 -7.24 -21.84
N LYS A 387 17.78 -6.26 -21.32
CA LYS A 387 18.14 -5.50 -20.11
C LYS A 387 18.08 -6.37 -18.85
N ALA A 388 17.06 -7.21 -18.73
CA ALA A 388 16.92 -8.13 -17.61
C ALA A 388 18.07 -9.14 -17.57
N VAL A 389 18.45 -9.69 -18.73
CA VAL A 389 19.61 -10.60 -18.84
C VAL A 389 20.91 -9.89 -18.47
N ALA A 390 21.13 -8.69 -18.96
CA ALA A 390 22.33 -7.92 -18.65
C ALA A 390 22.42 -7.53 -17.16
N ALA A 391 21.29 -7.31 -16.50
CA ALA A 391 21.22 -7.00 -15.07
C ALA A 391 21.26 -8.24 -14.16
N GLY A 392 21.03 -9.43 -14.68
CA GLY A 392 20.85 -10.67 -13.89
C GLY A 392 19.46 -10.81 -13.25
N ASP A 393 18.50 -9.96 -13.63
CA ASP A 393 17.15 -9.86 -13.04
C ASP A 393 16.11 -10.49 -13.99
N THR A 394 16.25 -11.76 -14.28
CA THR A 394 15.45 -12.48 -15.28
C THR A 394 14.18 -13.13 -14.75
N ASP A 395 13.94 -13.05 -13.44
CA ASP A 395 12.75 -13.66 -12.82
C ASP A 395 11.51 -12.80 -13.04
N GLY A 396 10.45 -13.41 -13.58
CA GLY A 396 9.17 -12.76 -13.78
C GLY A 396 8.76 -12.52 -15.22
N PHE A 397 7.70 -11.74 -15.39
CA PHE A 397 7.07 -11.46 -16.69
C PHE A 397 6.17 -10.22 -16.63
N VAL A 398 5.81 -9.74 -17.80
CA VAL A 398 4.72 -8.79 -18.05
C VAL A 398 3.53 -9.53 -18.63
N LYS A 399 2.33 -9.32 -18.10
CA LYS A 399 1.06 -9.81 -18.63
C LYS A 399 0.13 -8.64 -18.88
N VAL A 400 -0.50 -8.60 -20.07
CA VAL A 400 -1.46 -7.56 -20.46
C VAL A 400 -2.78 -8.18 -20.88
N ILE A 401 -3.87 -7.44 -20.68
CA ILE A 401 -5.23 -7.86 -20.99
C ILE A 401 -5.89 -6.76 -21.82
N PHE A 402 -6.29 -7.09 -23.03
CA PHE A 402 -7.02 -6.20 -23.93
C PHE A 402 -8.46 -6.66 -24.09
N ASP A 403 -9.37 -5.72 -24.20
CA ASP A 403 -10.75 -5.99 -24.58
C ASP A 403 -10.78 -6.46 -26.05
N ALA A 404 -11.29 -7.65 -26.31
CA ALA A 404 -11.26 -8.26 -27.65
C ALA A 404 -12.10 -7.49 -28.68
N LYS A 405 -13.12 -6.72 -28.23
CA LYS A 405 -14.03 -5.99 -29.09
C LYS A 405 -13.49 -4.61 -29.47
N THR A 406 -12.89 -3.90 -28.50
CA THR A 406 -12.44 -2.53 -28.68
C THR A 406 -10.95 -2.39 -28.94
N GLY A 407 -10.16 -3.42 -28.58
CA GLY A 407 -8.71 -3.36 -28.58
C GLY A 407 -8.11 -2.59 -27.41
N ALA A 408 -8.93 -1.99 -26.54
CA ALA A 408 -8.47 -1.18 -25.42
C ALA A 408 -7.71 -2.01 -24.39
N LEU A 409 -6.61 -1.49 -23.86
CA LEU A 409 -5.92 -2.04 -22.70
C LEU A 409 -6.79 -1.90 -21.47
N ILE A 410 -7.08 -3.00 -20.76
CA ILE A 410 -7.96 -3.02 -19.60
C ILE A 410 -7.35 -3.64 -18.36
N GLY A 411 -6.17 -4.23 -18.49
CA GLY A 411 -5.44 -4.78 -17.35
C GLY A 411 -3.97 -5.03 -17.68
N ALA A 412 -3.11 -4.86 -16.67
CA ALA A 412 -1.69 -5.18 -16.73
C ALA A 412 -1.23 -5.70 -15.35
N HIS A 413 -0.48 -6.82 -15.38
CA HIS A 413 -0.04 -7.55 -14.21
C HIS A 413 1.40 -7.99 -14.38
N LEU A 414 2.27 -7.48 -13.54
CA LEU A 414 3.71 -7.62 -13.68
C LEU A 414 4.32 -8.22 -12.41
N ILE A 415 5.33 -9.05 -12.60
CA ILE A 415 6.21 -9.52 -11.53
C ILE A 415 7.65 -9.51 -12.03
N GLY A 416 8.59 -8.97 -11.27
CA GLY A 416 10.01 -8.89 -11.63
C GLY A 416 10.70 -7.68 -11.03
N ALA A 417 11.90 -7.38 -11.52
CA ALA A 417 12.62 -6.16 -11.15
C ALA A 417 11.99 -4.91 -11.81
N GLU A 418 12.00 -3.79 -11.09
CA GLU A 418 11.55 -2.46 -11.56
C GLU A 418 10.08 -2.39 -12.03
N VAL A 419 9.27 -3.43 -11.82
CA VAL A 419 7.87 -3.45 -12.30
C VAL A 419 6.99 -2.43 -11.59
N THR A 420 7.34 -2.00 -10.38
CA THR A 420 6.62 -0.94 -9.65
C THR A 420 6.83 0.45 -10.26
N GLU A 421 7.90 0.65 -11.02
CA GLU A 421 8.12 1.85 -11.84
C GLU A 421 7.50 1.70 -13.24
N MET A 422 7.60 0.50 -13.84
CA MET A 422 7.07 0.23 -15.18
C MET A 422 5.55 0.34 -15.26
N ILE A 423 4.82 -0.01 -14.21
CA ILE A 423 3.35 -0.02 -14.19
C ILE A 423 2.75 1.35 -14.57
N GLN A 424 3.47 2.46 -14.34
CA GLN A 424 2.99 3.80 -14.67
C GLN A 424 2.71 3.96 -16.16
N GLY A 425 3.46 3.32 -17.05
CA GLY A 425 3.18 3.33 -18.48
C GLY A 425 1.81 2.73 -18.81
N PHE A 426 1.46 1.63 -18.17
CA PHE A 426 0.14 1.01 -18.35
C PHE A 426 -1.00 1.79 -17.71
N ILE A 427 -0.78 2.43 -16.56
CA ILE A 427 -1.78 3.34 -15.95
C ILE A 427 -2.10 4.46 -16.92
N THR A 428 -1.08 5.08 -17.52
CA THR A 428 -1.26 6.15 -18.50
C THR A 428 -2.00 5.65 -19.74
N ALA A 429 -1.62 4.49 -20.27
CA ALA A 429 -2.30 3.89 -21.42
C ALA A 429 -3.78 3.61 -21.15
N ILE A 430 -4.12 3.00 -19.99
CA ILE A 430 -5.52 2.75 -19.62
C ILE A 430 -6.29 4.05 -19.44
N ALA A 431 -5.70 5.06 -18.79
CA ALA A 431 -6.35 6.36 -18.56
C ALA A 431 -6.61 7.13 -19.85
N MET A 432 -5.81 6.88 -20.89
CA MET A 432 -5.98 7.45 -22.23
C MET A 432 -6.79 6.55 -23.18
N GLU A 433 -7.35 5.45 -22.65
CA GLU A 433 -8.11 4.48 -23.43
C GLU A 433 -7.31 3.91 -24.63
N ALA A 434 -5.98 3.79 -24.46
CA ALA A 434 -5.07 3.31 -25.48
C ALA A 434 -5.41 1.88 -25.90
N THR A 435 -5.32 1.66 -27.19
CA THR A 435 -5.50 0.35 -27.84
C THR A 435 -4.16 -0.37 -27.99
N GLU A 436 -4.21 -1.60 -28.42
CA GLU A 436 -3.02 -2.37 -28.79
C GLU A 436 -2.21 -1.69 -29.91
N GLU A 437 -2.88 -1.09 -30.90
CA GLU A 437 -2.20 -0.38 -31.99
C GLU A 437 -1.44 0.84 -31.51
N ASP A 438 -2.01 1.58 -30.52
CA ASP A 438 -1.33 2.72 -29.91
C ASP A 438 -0.04 2.27 -29.19
N ILE A 439 -0.12 1.17 -28.41
CA ILE A 439 1.04 0.62 -27.69
C ILE A 439 2.08 0.05 -28.67
N HIS A 440 1.66 -0.60 -29.73
CA HIS A 440 2.53 -1.11 -30.79
C HIS A 440 3.26 0.02 -31.53
N GLY A 441 2.60 1.14 -31.75
CA GLY A 441 3.17 2.29 -32.45
C GLY A 441 4.21 3.08 -31.65
N ILE A 442 4.35 2.86 -30.33
CA ILE A 442 5.31 3.56 -29.48
C ILE A 442 6.72 3.00 -29.65
N VAL A 443 7.70 3.89 -29.79
CA VAL A 443 9.12 3.53 -29.79
C VAL A 443 9.63 3.41 -28.35
N TYR A 444 10.01 2.20 -27.96
CA TYR A 444 10.58 1.94 -26.64
C TYR A 444 12.10 2.14 -26.63
N PRO A 445 12.67 2.78 -25.62
CA PRO A 445 14.13 2.94 -25.54
C PRO A 445 14.82 1.59 -25.32
N HIS A 446 15.96 1.40 -25.97
CA HIS A 446 16.78 0.18 -25.89
C HIS A 446 18.16 0.46 -25.27
N PRO A 447 18.68 -0.40 -24.34
CA PRO A 447 18.00 -1.54 -23.73
C PRO A 447 17.26 -1.14 -22.44
N THR A 448 16.01 -1.57 -22.27
CA THR A 448 15.21 -1.32 -21.08
C THR A 448 14.35 -2.51 -20.68
N MET A 449 13.93 -2.54 -19.39
CA MET A 449 12.89 -3.47 -18.94
C MET A 449 11.52 -3.17 -19.61
N SER A 450 11.27 -1.90 -19.96
CA SER A 450 10.01 -1.45 -20.56
C SER A 450 9.75 -2.03 -21.95
N GLU A 451 10.77 -2.52 -22.67
CA GLU A 451 10.57 -3.26 -23.95
C GLU A 451 9.68 -4.49 -23.75
N ALA A 452 9.68 -5.10 -22.56
CA ALA A 452 8.78 -6.20 -22.22
C ALA A 452 7.29 -5.81 -22.26
N MET A 453 6.98 -4.52 -22.09
CA MET A 453 5.59 -4.02 -22.19
C MET A 453 5.11 -4.07 -23.64
N HIS A 454 5.97 -3.67 -24.58
CA HIS A 454 5.72 -3.73 -26.02
C HIS A 454 5.54 -5.18 -26.49
N GLU A 455 6.50 -6.03 -26.15
CA GLU A 455 6.47 -7.44 -26.52
C GLU A 455 5.24 -8.19 -25.98
N ALA A 456 4.82 -7.90 -24.73
CA ALA A 456 3.60 -8.47 -24.18
C ALA A 456 2.34 -8.00 -24.93
N ALA A 457 2.30 -6.75 -25.41
CA ALA A 457 1.21 -6.27 -26.24
C ALA A 457 1.20 -6.98 -27.61
N LEU A 458 2.36 -7.17 -28.23
CA LEU A 458 2.50 -7.95 -29.48
C LEU A 458 2.06 -9.40 -29.31
N ASP A 459 2.41 -10.04 -28.18
CA ASP A 459 2.04 -11.43 -27.89
C ASP A 459 0.51 -11.62 -27.84
N ALA A 460 -0.23 -10.66 -27.29
CA ALA A 460 -1.70 -10.72 -27.25
C ALA A 460 -2.35 -10.87 -28.64
N TYR A 461 -1.61 -10.51 -29.68
CA TYR A 461 -2.08 -10.55 -31.09
C TYR A 461 -1.24 -11.49 -31.98
N GLY A 462 -0.42 -12.35 -31.37
CA GLY A 462 0.41 -13.32 -32.09
C GLY A 462 1.54 -12.68 -32.90
N ARG A 463 2.05 -11.50 -32.50
CA ARG A 463 3.07 -10.73 -33.22
C ARG A 463 4.38 -10.60 -32.43
N VAL A 464 4.53 -11.29 -31.29
CA VAL A 464 5.73 -11.24 -30.46
C VAL A 464 6.98 -11.57 -31.30
N LEU A 465 8.07 -10.84 -31.06
CA LEU A 465 9.28 -10.92 -31.89
C LEU A 465 10.43 -11.69 -31.23
N HIS A 466 10.49 -11.65 -29.89
CA HIS A 466 11.67 -12.12 -29.16
C HIS A 466 11.42 -13.35 -28.27
N ILE A 467 10.37 -14.13 -28.55
CA ILE A 467 10.11 -15.45 -27.94
C ILE A 467 10.17 -16.54 -28.98
#